data_61df1647ad54a70379fe4eddf3d30245
#
_entry.id   61df1647ad54a70379fe4eddf3d30245
#
_cell.length_a   1.000
_cell.length_b   1.000
_cell.length_c   1.000
_cell.angle_alpha   90.00
_cell.angle_beta   90.00
_cell.angle_gamma   90.00
#
_symmetry.space_group_name_H-M   'P 1'
#
loop_
_entity.id
_entity.type
_entity.pdbx_description
1 polymer ?
#
loop_
_entity_poly.entity_id
_entity_poly.type
_entity_poly.pdbx_seq_one_letter_code
_entity_poly.pdbx_strand_id
1 'polypeptide(L)'
;MAGPFEACVSVGGEELRGCLADLPLNVLRQCVPVRRAGVYRRQRHMPGLWFSTTVGRFMEYESLLERDWMLLMDFDREVEWMCEQPFRLSYVQNDERVSHVPDLLAWRLGTAEVCDVKSEERLEDSRFLAQVEGTGRACAEAGFGYRVLSEPDRQLLVNVRWLAGFRDPRPDLDGERARILAWLSVGPSTIAELLAGAVEPALARPVLMHLLWSGEVMIDVTEPIADASRVWRPAGRVV
;
A
#
# COMPACT_ATOMS: atom_id res chain seq x y z
N MET A 1 -32.68 -12.02 -0.66
CA MET A 1 -32.65 -10.99 -1.72
C MET A 1 -31.22 -10.53 -1.76
N ALA A 2 -30.59 -10.52 -2.94
CA ALA A 2 -29.25 -9.93 -3.08
C ALA A 2 -29.35 -8.44 -2.67
N GLY A 3 -28.41 -7.97 -1.83
CA GLY A 3 -28.36 -6.57 -1.43
C GLY A 3 -28.12 -5.67 -2.64
N PRO A 4 -28.25 -4.35 -2.51
CA PRO A 4 -28.13 -3.42 -3.62
C PRO A 4 -26.74 -3.40 -4.27
N PHE A 5 -25.72 -3.91 -3.57
CA PHE A 5 -24.32 -3.93 -4.02
C PHE A 5 -23.81 -5.36 -4.15
N GLU A 6 -23.85 -5.89 -5.37
CA GLU A 6 -23.32 -7.21 -5.69
C GLU A 6 -21.81 -7.13 -5.94
N ALA A 7 -21.03 -7.97 -5.28
CA ALA A 7 -19.60 -8.13 -5.53
C ALA A 7 -19.31 -9.51 -6.12
N CYS A 8 -18.36 -9.55 -7.07
CA CYS A 8 -17.79 -10.77 -7.63
C CYS A 8 -16.30 -10.77 -7.31
N VAL A 9 -15.86 -11.74 -6.52
CA VAL A 9 -14.44 -11.95 -6.13
C VAL A 9 -13.90 -13.23 -6.78
N SER A 10 -12.62 -13.27 -7.04
CA SER A 10 -11.94 -14.49 -7.49
C SER A 10 -11.06 -15.04 -6.38
N VAL A 11 -11.27 -16.30 -6.00
CA VAL A 11 -10.51 -16.99 -4.95
C VAL A 11 -10.20 -18.40 -5.40
N GLY A 12 -8.93 -18.77 -5.41
CA GLY A 12 -8.50 -20.14 -5.77
C GLY A 12 -8.89 -20.56 -7.21
N GLY A 13 -9.17 -19.62 -8.09
CA GLY A 13 -9.60 -19.87 -9.47
C GLY A 13 -11.13 -19.97 -9.64
N GLU A 14 -11.90 -19.81 -8.58
CA GLU A 14 -13.36 -19.80 -8.60
C GLU A 14 -13.88 -18.36 -8.41
N GLU A 15 -15.01 -18.03 -9.07
CA GLU A 15 -15.74 -16.79 -8.88
C GLU A 15 -16.81 -16.99 -7.80
N LEU A 16 -16.75 -16.16 -6.76
CA LEU A 16 -17.79 -16.07 -5.73
C LEU A 16 -18.55 -14.77 -5.90
N ARG A 17 -19.87 -14.85 -5.88
CA ARG A 17 -20.77 -13.69 -6.03
C ARG A 17 -21.70 -13.58 -4.84
N GLY A 18 -21.93 -12.36 -4.39
CA GLY A 18 -22.84 -12.08 -3.28
C GLY A 18 -22.91 -10.58 -2.98
N CYS A 19 -23.69 -10.21 -1.98
CA CYS A 19 -23.65 -8.85 -1.47
C CYS A 19 -22.26 -8.59 -0.86
N LEU A 20 -21.65 -7.42 -1.13
CA LEU A 20 -20.33 -7.07 -0.60
C LEU A 20 -20.31 -7.16 0.94
N ALA A 21 -21.40 -6.73 1.59
CA ALA A 21 -21.53 -6.77 3.04
C ALA A 21 -21.60 -8.18 3.64
N ASP A 22 -21.99 -9.18 2.84
CA ASP A 22 -22.15 -10.57 3.28
C ASP A 22 -20.92 -11.43 2.95
N LEU A 23 -19.95 -10.90 2.18
CA LEU A 23 -18.75 -11.65 1.84
C LEU A 23 -17.86 -11.83 3.08
N PRO A 24 -17.48 -13.09 3.41
CA PRO A 24 -16.62 -13.33 4.56
C PRO A 24 -15.27 -12.64 4.39
N LEU A 25 -14.79 -11.96 5.43
CA LEU A 25 -13.52 -11.23 5.41
C LEU A 25 -12.30 -12.12 5.09
N ASN A 26 -12.33 -13.37 5.53
CA ASN A 26 -11.29 -14.34 5.21
C ASN A 26 -11.28 -14.73 3.72
N VAL A 27 -12.42 -14.64 3.02
CA VAL A 27 -12.52 -14.81 1.57
C VAL A 27 -11.88 -13.62 0.86
N LEU A 28 -12.21 -12.40 1.29
CA LEU A 28 -11.64 -11.17 0.73
C LEU A 28 -10.11 -11.12 0.91
N ARG A 29 -9.56 -11.61 2.03
CA ARG A 29 -8.10 -11.70 2.25
C ARG A 29 -7.39 -12.76 1.39
N GLN A 30 -8.12 -13.58 0.67
CA GLN A 30 -7.59 -14.58 -0.25
C GLN A 30 -7.91 -14.24 -1.72
N CYS A 31 -8.53 -13.07 -1.97
CA CYS A 31 -8.86 -12.70 -3.34
C CYS A 31 -7.61 -12.49 -4.18
N VAL A 32 -7.77 -12.82 -5.46
CA VAL A 32 -6.80 -12.51 -6.51
C VAL A 32 -7.45 -11.53 -7.49
N PRO A 33 -6.68 -10.79 -8.28
CA PRO A 33 -7.22 -9.82 -9.22
C PRO A 33 -8.33 -10.40 -10.10
N VAL A 34 -9.49 -9.75 -10.15
CA VAL A 34 -10.64 -10.19 -11.00
C VAL A 34 -10.46 -9.85 -12.47
N ARG A 35 -9.43 -9.06 -12.78
CA ARG A 35 -8.99 -8.78 -14.15
C ARG A 35 -7.47 -8.62 -14.17
N ARG A 36 -6.86 -8.77 -15.34
CA ARG A 36 -5.44 -8.49 -15.56
C ARG A 36 -5.27 -7.19 -16.31
N ALA A 37 -4.18 -6.48 -16.04
CA ALA A 37 -3.81 -5.30 -16.80
C ALA A 37 -3.63 -5.67 -18.29
N GLY A 38 -4.48 -5.12 -19.15
CA GLY A 38 -4.37 -5.34 -20.60
C GLY A 38 -3.22 -4.50 -21.18
N VAL A 39 -2.34 -5.12 -21.96
CA VAL A 39 -1.32 -4.39 -22.73
C VAL A 39 -1.84 -4.17 -24.15
N TYR A 40 -2.20 -2.92 -24.48
CA TYR A 40 -2.71 -2.56 -25.80
C TYR A 40 -1.78 -1.59 -26.52
N ARG A 41 -1.66 -1.75 -27.82
CA ARG A 41 -0.89 -0.85 -28.68
C ARG A 41 -1.48 0.57 -28.61
N ARG A 42 -0.67 1.60 -28.27
CA ARG A 42 -1.05 3.00 -28.01
C ARG A 42 -1.71 3.28 -26.65
N GLN A 43 -1.51 2.43 -25.67
CA GLN A 43 -1.95 2.69 -24.30
C GLN A 43 -1.26 3.94 -23.75
N ARG A 44 -2.03 4.86 -23.15
CA ARG A 44 -1.49 6.08 -22.50
C ARG A 44 -0.91 5.80 -21.11
N HIS A 45 -1.27 4.68 -20.52
CA HIS A 45 -0.81 4.23 -19.21
C HIS A 45 0.30 3.20 -19.36
N MET A 46 1.19 3.15 -18.40
CA MET A 46 2.36 2.27 -18.38
C MET A 46 2.11 1.17 -17.35
N PRO A 47 1.47 0.05 -17.75
CA PRO A 47 1.27 -1.08 -16.83
C PRO A 47 2.59 -1.76 -16.52
N GLY A 48 2.65 -2.43 -15.37
CA GLY A 48 3.83 -3.16 -14.96
C GLY A 48 3.59 -3.98 -13.72
N LEU A 49 4.69 -4.42 -13.09
CA LEU A 49 4.68 -5.25 -11.90
C LEU A 49 5.43 -4.56 -10.77
N TRP A 50 4.86 -4.59 -9.58
CA TRP A 50 5.49 -4.21 -8.33
C TRP A 50 5.62 -5.45 -7.44
N PHE A 51 6.84 -5.78 -6.98
CA PHE A 51 6.99 -6.81 -5.96
C PHE A 51 6.72 -6.19 -4.58
N SER A 52 5.63 -6.60 -3.96
CA SER A 52 5.27 -6.17 -2.61
C SER A 52 5.92 -7.10 -1.57
N THR A 53 6.60 -6.50 -0.60
CA THR A 53 7.15 -7.22 0.56
C THR A 53 6.08 -7.56 1.59
N THR A 54 5.00 -6.78 1.63
CA THR A 54 3.85 -7.00 2.53
C THR A 54 3.09 -8.28 2.18
N VAL A 55 2.87 -8.55 0.89
CA VAL A 55 2.13 -9.75 0.45
C VAL A 55 3.02 -10.83 -0.16
N GLY A 56 4.33 -10.59 -0.33
CA GLY A 56 5.31 -11.56 -0.82
C GLY A 56 5.12 -11.98 -2.27
N ARG A 57 4.48 -11.16 -3.11
CA ARG A 57 4.20 -11.46 -4.52
C ARG A 57 4.30 -10.24 -5.42
N PHE A 58 4.37 -10.49 -6.73
CA PHE A 58 4.16 -9.43 -7.72
C PHE A 58 2.70 -9.03 -7.78
N MET A 59 2.46 -7.72 -7.83
CA MET A 59 1.17 -7.06 -8.03
C MET A 59 1.20 -6.32 -9.37
N GLU A 60 0.11 -6.41 -10.15
CA GLU A 60 -0.03 -5.69 -11.41
C GLU A 60 -0.56 -4.28 -11.15
N TYR A 61 0.03 -3.27 -11.79
CA TYR A 61 -0.52 -1.92 -11.83
C TYR A 61 -0.83 -1.49 -13.26
N GLU A 62 -1.87 -0.70 -13.44
CA GLU A 62 -2.28 -0.17 -14.75
C GLU A 62 -1.69 1.22 -15.03
N SER A 63 -1.28 1.95 -13.98
CA SER A 63 -0.69 3.29 -14.08
C SER A 63 0.47 3.48 -13.10
N LEU A 64 1.32 4.48 -13.37
CA LEU A 64 2.41 4.83 -12.46
C LEU A 64 1.90 5.39 -11.13
N LEU A 65 0.72 6.01 -11.11
CA LEU A 65 0.10 6.51 -9.89
C LEU A 65 -0.36 5.35 -8.99
N GLU A 66 -0.96 4.30 -9.57
CA GLU A 66 -1.26 3.06 -8.83
C GLU A 66 -0.01 2.41 -8.26
N ARG A 67 1.08 2.30 -9.06
CA ARG A 67 2.37 1.80 -8.57
C ARG A 67 2.88 2.61 -7.38
N ASP A 68 2.77 3.92 -7.42
CA ASP A 68 3.24 4.79 -6.36
C ASP A 68 2.45 4.58 -5.06
N TRP A 69 1.15 4.36 -5.16
CA TRP A 69 0.33 4.02 -4.01
C TRP A 69 0.57 2.59 -3.50
N MET A 70 0.79 1.61 -4.38
CA MET A 70 1.24 0.27 -3.97
C MET A 70 2.55 0.32 -3.20
N LEU A 71 3.51 1.12 -3.65
CA LEU A 71 4.78 1.36 -2.99
C LEU A 71 4.59 1.99 -1.59
N LEU A 72 3.76 3.03 -1.49
CA LEU A 72 3.49 3.71 -0.21
C LEU A 72 2.77 2.79 0.77
N MET A 73 1.82 1.99 0.29
CA MET A 73 1.12 0.99 1.12
C MET A 73 2.05 -0.15 1.54
N ASP A 74 3.01 -0.55 0.69
CA ASP A 74 4.01 -1.58 1.01
C ASP A 74 5.02 -1.11 2.07
N PHE A 75 5.27 0.19 2.12
CA PHE A 75 6.08 0.85 3.15
C PHE A 75 5.33 1.05 4.47
N ASP A 76 4.01 1.24 4.42
CA ASP A 76 3.17 1.54 5.58
C ASP A 76 2.95 0.31 6.47
N ARG A 77 3.43 0.38 7.71
CA ARG A 77 3.33 -0.71 8.69
C ARG A 77 1.92 -0.97 9.24
N GLU A 78 0.99 -0.08 8.96
CA GLU A 78 -0.43 -0.30 9.28
C GLU A 78 -1.12 -1.17 8.24
N VAL A 79 -0.55 -1.30 7.03
CA VAL A 79 -1.05 -2.17 5.97
C VAL A 79 -0.50 -3.58 6.19
N GLU A 80 -1.39 -4.50 6.55
CA GLU A 80 -1.07 -5.90 6.85
C GLU A 80 -1.16 -6.80 5.60
N TRP A 81 -1.98 -6.40 4.63
CA TRP A 81 -2.24 -7.12 3.40
C TRP A 81 -2.86 -6.19 2.36
N MET A 82 -2.67 -6.47 1.06
CA MET A 82 -3.32 -5.74 -0.02
C MET A 82 -3.49 -6.61 -1.28
N CYS A 83 -4.48 -6.24 -2.09
CA CYS A 83 -4.74 -6.86 -3.40
C CYS A 83 -5.13 -5.77 -4.40
N GLU A 84 -4.56 -5.85 -5.58
CA GLU A 84 -4.98 -5.07 -6.74
C GLU A 84 -6.26 -5.66 -7.33
N GLN A 85 -7.16 -4.79 -7.82
CA GLN A 85 -8.39 -5.14 -8.53
C GLN A 85 -9.18 -6.30 -7.86
N PRO A 86 -9.51 -6.14 -6.56
CA PRO A 86 -9.89 -7.23 -5.66
C PRO A 86 -11.23 -7.87 -5.98
N PHE A 87 -12.16 -7.09 -6.50
CA PHE A 87 -13.52 -7.54 -6.85
C PHE A 87 -14.16 -6.64 -7.89
N ARG A 88 -15.17 -7.17 -8.58
CA ARG A 88 -16.07 -6.39 -9.42
C ARG A 88 -17.32 -6.05 -8.62
N LEU A 89 -17.56 -4.78 -8.39
CA LEU A 89 -18.76 -4.26 -7.77
C LEU A 89 -19.81 -3.95 -8.83
N SER A 90 -21.06 -4.35 -8.62
CA SER A 90 -22.18 -4.04 -9.50
C SER A 90 -23.37 -3.52 -8.67
N TYR A 91 -23.97 -2.42 -9.10
CA TYR A 91 -25.13 -1.80 -8.44
C TYR A 91 -25.97 -1.02 -9.45
N VAL A 92 -27.16 -0.57 -9.04
CA VAL A 92 -28.01 0.31 -9.84
C VAL A 92 -27.91 1.73 -9.28
N GLN A 93 -27.63 2.68 -10.18
CA GLN A 93 -27.61 4.11 -9.87
C GLN A 93 -28.30 4.87 -11.01
N ASN A 94 -29.28 5.72 -10.66
CA ASN A 94 -30.10 6.47 -11.64
C ASN A 94 -30.73 5.56 -12.72
N ASP A 95 -31.28 4.40 -12.31
CA ASP A 95 -31.85 3.36 -13.17
C ASP A 95 -30.88 2.68 -14.16
N GLU A 96 -29.60 2.97 -14.06
CA GLU A 96 -28.55 2.33 -14.86
C GLU A 96 -27.76 1.32 -14.02
N ARG A 97 -27.42 0.17 -14.64
CA ARG A 97 -26.51 -0.80 -14.03
C ARG A 97 -25.07 -0.32 -14.16
N VAL A 98 -24.44 -0.03 -13.04
CA VAL A 98 -23.03 0.35 -12.95
C VAL A 98 -22.20 -0.88 -12.59
N SER A 99 -21.04 -1.01 -13.23
CA SER A 99 -20.03 -2.03 -12.88
C SER A 99 -18.68 -1.36 -12.74
N HIS A 100 -18.02 -1.57 -11.60
CA HIS A 100 -16.74 -0.98 -11.25
C HIS A 100 -15.83 -2.03 -10.63
N VAL A 101 -14.53 -1.93 -10.88
CA VAL A 101 -13.48 -2.70 -10.22
C VAL A 101 -12.58 -1.70 -9.50
N PRO A 102 -12.59 -1.64 -8.17
CA PRO A 102 -11.67 -0.78 -7.42
C PRO A 102 -10.20 -1.14 -7.70
N ASP A 103 -9.33 -0.16 -7.60
CA ASP A 103 -7.92 -0.35 -7.92
C ASP A 103 -7.20 -1.18 -6.85
N LEU A 104 -7.50 -0.94 -5.56
CA LEU A 104 -6.84 -1.62 -4.44
C LEU A 104 -7.85 -1.96 -3.32
N LEU A 105 -7.60 -3.07 -2.65
CA LEU A 105 -8.14 -3.41 -1.34
C LEU A 105 -6.96 -3.60 -0.40
N ALA A 106 -6.91 -2.86 0.69
CA ALA A 106 -5.91 -2.98 1.74
C ALA A 106 -6.56 -3.46 3.05
N TRP A 107 -5.82 -4.19 3.83
CA TRP A 107 -6.14 -4.50 5.22
C TRP A 107 -5.25 -3.64 6.10
N ARG A 108 -5.86 -2.67 6.78
CA ARG A 108 -5.17 -1.68 7.60
C ARG A 108 -5.72 -1.70 9.02
N LEU A 109 -4.85 -1.95 10.01
CA LEU A 109 -5.23 -1.98 11.42
C LEU A 109 -6.49 -2.87 11.69
N GLY A 110 -6.56 -4.03 11.03
CA GLY A 110 -7.66 -4.96 11.18
C GLY A 110 -8.94 -4.59 10.42
N THR A 111 -8.93 -3.53 9.61
CA THR A 111 -10.09 -3.04 8.83
C THR A 111 -9.82 -3.10 7.33
N ALA A 112 -10.82 -3.51 6.55
CA ALA A 112 -10.76 -3.44 5.09
C ALA A 112 -10.90 -1.99 4.60
N GLU A 113 -10.00 -1.55 3.74
CA GLU A 113 -10.01 -0.25 3.09
C GLU A 113 -9.95 -0.44 1.56
N VAL A 114 -10.99 -0.02 0.87
CA VAL A 114 -11.07 -0.02 -0.60
C VAL A 114 -10.55 1.30 -1.13
N CYS A 115 -9.72 1.26 -2.18
CA CYS A 115 -9.15 2.47 -2.75
C CYS A 115 -9.32 2.52 -4.27
N ASP A 116 -9.71 3.69 -4.76
CA ASP A 116 -9.63 4.06 -6.17
C ASP A 116 -8.50 5.08 -6.35
N VAL A 117 -7.72 4.92 -7.41
CA VAL A 117 -6.59 5.80 -7.73
C VAL A 117 -6.95 6.68 -8.92
N LYS A 118 -6.88 7.99 -8.73
CA LYS A 118 -7.28 8.97 -9.75
C LYS A 118 -6.38 10.20 -9.73
N SER A 119 -5.87 10.62 -10.90
CA SER A 119 -5.13 11.87 -10.98
C SER A 119 -6.00 13.08 -10.61
N GLU A 120 -5.41 14.09 -9.97
CA GLU A 120 -6.08 15.32 -9.54
C GLU A 120 -6.89 15.96 -10.66
N GLU A 121 -6.35 16.00 -11.89
CA GLU A 121 -7.02 16.55 -13.07
C GLU A 121 -8.38 15.88 -13.38
N ARG A 122 -8.62 14.69 -12.87
CA ARG A 122 -9.81 13.87 -13.16
C ARG A 122 -10.73 13.66 -11.96
N LEU A 123 -10.44 14.27 -10.82
CA LEU A 123 -11.25 14.14 -9.61
C LEU A 123 -12.65 14.78 -9.79
N GLU A 124 -12.77 15.79 -10.62
CA GLU A 124 -14.04 16.50 -10.89
C GLU A 124 -14.85 15.88 -12.06
N ASP A 125 -14.38 14.79 -12.68
CA ASP A 125 -15.13 14.08 -13.71
C ASP A 125 -16.45 13.57 -13.13
N SER A 126 -17.59 13.97 -13.73
CA SER A 126 -18.92 13.66 -13.22
C SER A 126 -19.21 12.15 -13.13
N ARG A 127 -18.67 11.35 -14.07
CA ARG A 127 -18.80 9.89 -14.05
C ARG A 127 -17.99 9.29 -12.92
N PHE A 128 -16.80 9.84 -12.67
CA PHE A 128 -15.98 9.41 -11.55
C PHE A 128 -16.63 9.77 -10.21
N LEU A 129 -17.17 10.97 -10.06
CA LEU A 129 -17.89 11.38 -8.85
C LEU A 129 -19.10 10.47 -8.56
N ALA A 130 -19.87 10.09 -9.58
CA ALA A 130 -20.97 9.15 -9.43
C ALA A 130 -20.48 7.75 -9.01
N GLN A 131 -19.34 7.28 -9.57
CA GLN A 131 -18.70 6.03 -9.17
C GLN A 131 -18.22 6.08 -7.71
N VAL A 132 -17.59 7.17 -7.29
CA VAL A 132 -17.14 7.41 -5.89
C VAL A 132 -18.32 7.32 -4.93
N GLU A 133 -19.44 7.99 -5.25
CA GLU A 133 -20.66 7.93 -4.43
C GLU A 133 -21.18 6.48 -4.29
N GLY A 134 -21.32 5.76 -5.40
CA GLY A 134 -21.85 4.39 -5.40
C GLY A 134 -20.93 3.41 -4.68
N THR A 135 -19.61 3.48 -4.93
CA THR A 135 -18.60 2.64 -4.28
C THR A 135 -18.52 2.95 -2.78
N GLY A 136 -18.53 4.25 -2.42
CA GLY A 136 -18.52 4.67 -1.01
C GLY A 136 -19.72 4.14 -0.22
N ARG A 137 -20.93 4.15 -0.81
CA ARG A 137 -22.11 3.56 -0.19
C ARG A 137 -21.97 2.04 0.01
N ALA A 138 -21.46 1.34 -1.01
CA ALA A 138 -21.24 -0.11 -0.93
C ALA A 138 -20.25 -0.46 0.18
N CYS A 139 -19.16 0.29 0.28
CA CYS A 139 -18.15 0.10 1.33
C CYS A 139 -18.72 0.40 2.72
N ALA A 140 -19.51 1.48 2.87
CA ALA A 140 -20.13 1.84 4.14
C ALA A 140 -21.12 0.75 4.62
N GLU A 141 -21.93 0.17 3.72
CA GLU A 141 -22.83 -0.95 4.05
C GLU A 141 -22.06 -2.21 4.46
N ALA A 142 -20.87 -2.44 3.88
CA ALA A 142 -20.00 -3.56 4.21
C ALA A 142 -19.13 -3.32 5.47
N GLY A 143 -19.17 -2.11 6.04
CA GLY A 143 -18.29 -1.73 7.16
C GLY A 143 -16.83 -1.54 6.76
N PHE A 144 -16.56 -1.23 5.48
CA PHE A 144 -15.22 -0.98 4.93
C PHE A 144 -14.93 0.51 4.85
N GLY A 145 -13.67 0.89 5.01
CA GLY A 145 -13.18 2.20 4.60
C GLY A 145 -13.20 2.33 3.08
N TYR A 146 -13.38 3.57 2.60
CA TYR A 146 -13.23 3.89 1.18
C TYR A 146 -12.45 5.18 1.01
N ARG A 147 -11.45 5.16 0.14
CA ARG A 147 -10.62 6.33 -0.16
C ARG A 147 -10.41 6.50 -1.66
N VAL A 148 -10.41 7.75 -2.10
CA VAL A 148 -9.87 8.14 -3.40
C VAL A 148 -8.44 8.66 -3.17
N LEU A 149 -7.49 8.09 -3.90
CA LEU A 149 -6.07 8.38 -3.81
C LEU A 149 -5.65 9.15 -5.06
N SER A 150 -5.13 10.35 -4.88
CA SER A 150 -4.57 11.17 -5.96
C SER A 150 -3.04 11.24 -5.85
N GLU A 151 -2.43 12.27 -6.42
CA GLU A 151 -0.99 12.45 -6.34
C GLU A 151 -0.52 12.52 -4.88
N PRO A 152 0.38 11.62 -4.44
CA PRO A 152 0.91 11.64 -3.09
C PRO A 152 1.89 12.81 -2.91
N ASP A 153 2.16 13.15 -1.65
CA ASP A 153 3.21 14.14 -1.34
C ASP A 153 4.52 13.77 -2.05
N ARG A 154 5.09 14.75 -2.71
CA ARG A 154 6.28 14.55 -3.55
C ARG A 154 7.50 14.11 -2.75
N GLN A 155 7.72 14.73 -1.56
CA GLN A 155 8.91 14.42 -0.77
C GLN A 155 8.78 13.03 -0.14
N LEU A 156 7.61 12.71 0.39
CA LEU A 156 7.28 11.36 0.86
C LEU A 156 7.58 10.31 -0.22
N LEU A 157 7.05 10.51 -1.42
CA LEU A 157 7.23 9.56 -2.53
C LEU A 157 8.70 9.39 -2.93
N VAL A 158 9.47 10.48 -3.00
CA VAL A 158 10.90 10.44 -3.30
C VAL A 158 11.66 9.63 -2.26
N ASN A 159 11.40 9.87 -0.99
CA ASN A 159 12.06 9.18 0.11
C ASN A 159 11.71 7.69 0.15
N VAL A 160 10.43 7.36 0.02
CA VAL A 160 9.98 5.95 0.06
C VAL A 160 10.45 5.18 -1.16
N ARG A 161 10.49 5.79 -2.36
CA ARG A 161 11.09 5.18 -3.55
C ARG A 161 12.58 4.87 -3.35
N TRP A 162 13.31 5.77 -2.70
CA TRP A 162 14.71 5.55 -2.40
C TRP A 162 14.89 4.42 -1.37
N LEU A 163 14.12 4.42 -0.28
CA LEU A 163 14.13 3.38 0.74
C LEU A 163 13.73 2.00 0.18
N ALA A 164 12.87 1.94 -0.82
CA ALA A 164 12.49 0.68 -1.49
C ALA A 164 13.66 -0.07 -2.13
N GLY A 165 14.77 0.62 -2.42
CA GLY A 165 16.03 -0.01 -2.83
C GLY A 165 16.67 -0.88 -1.73
N PHE A 166 16.21 -0.74 -0.49
CA PHE A 166 16.69 -1.47 0.70
C PHE A 166 15.61 -2.41 1.28
N ARG A 167 14.54 -2.69 0.54
CA ARG A 167 13.45 -3.57 1.01
C ARG A 167 13.89 -5.00 1.27
N ASP A 168 14.90 -5.48 0.52
CA ASP A 168 15.50 -6.78 0.76
C ASP A 168 16.56 -6.66 1.88
N PRO A 169 16.52 -7.54 2.89
CA PRO A 169 17.51 -7.50 3.96
C PRO A 169 18.93 -7.71 3.41
N ARG A 170 19.85 -6.88 3.87
CA ARG A 170 21.28 -7.02 3.56
C ARG A 170 21.94 -7.89 4.61
N PRO A 171 23.01 -8.64 4.26
CA PRO A 171 23.78 -9.36 5.25
C PRO A 171 24.24 -8.43 6.37
N ASP A 172 23.94 -8.79 7.59
CA ASP A 172 24.39 -8.07 8.81
C ASP A 172 25.71 -8.69 9.27
N LEU A 173 26.79 -8.31 8.58
CA LEU A 173 28.10 -8.97 8.72
C LEU A 173 28.77 -8.69 10.08
N ASP A 174 28.49 -7.54 10.69
CA ASP A 174 29.19 -7.07 11.90
C ASP A 174 28.23 -6.84 13.09
N GLY A 175 27.02 -7.38 13.04
CA GLY A 175 25.99 -7.18 14.07
C GLY A 175 25.45 -5.73 14.14
N GLU A 176 25.54 -5.00 13.05
CA GLU A 176 25.15 -3.60 12.96
C GLU A 176 23.67 -3.39 13.28
N ARG A 177 22.80 -4.33 12.89
CA ARG A 177 21.37 -4.28 13.28
C ARG A 177 21.21 -4.24 14.79
N ALA A 178 21.85 -5.16 15.51
CA ALA A 178 21.78 -5.23 16.96
C ALA A 178 22.34 -3.95 17.61
N ARG A 179 23.48 -3.45 17.10
CA ARG A 179 24.12 -2.21 17.56
C ARG A 179 23.20 -1.01 17.39
N ILE A 180 22.62 -0.81 16.19
CA ILE A 180 21.72 0.30 15.88
C ILE A 180 20.49 0.26 16.81
N LEU A 181 19.87 -0.91 16.95
CA LEU A 181 18.68 -1.06 17.78
C LEU A 181 18.99 -0.83 19.27
N ALA A 182 20.16 -1.29 19.77
CA ALA A 182 20.62 -1.03 21.14
C ALA A 182 20.88 0.47 21.36
N TRP A 183 21.54 1.15 20.42
CA TRP A 183 21.78 2.60 20.50
C TRP A 183 20.46 3.35 20.62
N LEU A 184 19.51 3.08 19.72
CA LEU A 184 18.21 3.74 19.68
C LEU A 184 17.28 3.33 20.84
N SER A 185 17.62 2.32 21.65
CA SER A 185 16.87 2.01 22.86
C SER A 185 17.07 3.07 23.97
N VAL A 186 18.15 3.82 23.90
CA VAL A 186 18.45 4.92 24.85
C VAL A 186 17.72 6.20 24.45
N GLY A 187 17.50 6.43 23.16
CA GLY A 187 16.78 7.59 22.63
C GLY A 187 17.03 7.83 21.15
N PRO A 188 16.34 8.81 20.56
CA PRO A 188 16.55 9.19 19.16
C PRO A 188 17.99 9.68 18.89
N SER A 189 18.49 9.39 17.68
CA SER A 189 19.81 9.81 17.23
C SER A 189 19.73 10.32 15.79
N THR A 190 20.83 10.85 15.25
CA THR A 190 20.95 11.15 13.82
C THR A 190 21.53 9.97 13.05
N ILE A 191 21.29 9.93 11.73
CA ILE A 191 21.94 8.96 10.84
C ILE A 191 23.46 9.06 10.96
N ALA A 192 24.00 10.30 10.98
CA ALA A 192 25.43 10.54 11.11
C ALA A 192 26.02 9.93 12.40
N GLU A 193 25.38 10.14 13.55
CA GLU A 193 25.83 9.60 14.84
C GLU A 193 25.84 8.07 14.85
N LEU A 194 24.80 7.45 14.31
CA LEU A 194 24.71 5.98 14.22
C LEU A 194 25.83 5.42 13.32
N LEU A 195 26.11 6.07 12.20
CA LEU A 195 27.16 5.62 11.27
C LEU A 195 28.57 5.90 11.81
N ALA A 196 28.77 6.99 12.53
CA ALA A 196 30.06 7.29 13.18
C ALA A 196 30.44 6.26 14.25
N GLY A 197 29.45 5.61 14.88
CA GLY A 197 29.66 4.53 15.85
C GLY A 197 29.81 3.14 15.21
N ALA A 198 29.74 3.00 13.89
CA ALA A 198 29.91 1.74 13.19
C ALA A 198 31.39 1.39 12.98
N VAL A 199 31.71 0.09 12.96
CA VAL A 199 33.06 -0.40 12.59
C VAL A 199 33.36 -0.04 11.14
N GLU A 200 32.38 -0.26 10.25
CA GLU A 200 32.47 0.07 8.83
C GLU A 200 31.17 0.81 8.41
N PRO A 201 31.20 2.16 8.34
CA PRO A 201 30.01 2.96 8.02
C PRO A 201 29.37 2.62 6.67
N ALA A 202 30.18 2.19 5.69
CA ALA A 202 29.68 1.83 4.37
C ALA A 202 28.82 0.56 4.41
N LEU A 203 29.10 -0.38 5.32
CA LEU A 203 28.29 -1.60 5.53
C LEU A 203 27.10 -1.36 6.46
N ALA A 204 27.25 -0.46 7.45
CA ALA A 204 26.18 -0.12 8.39
C ALA A 204 25.03 0.65 7.73
N ARG A 205 25.33 1.54 6.75
CA ARG A 205 24.29 2.35 6.08
C ARG A 205 23.20 1.51 5.41
N PRO A 206 23.46 0.51 4.59
CA PRO A 206 22.43 -0.36 4.01
C PRO A 206 21.58 -1.08 5.05
N VAL A 207 22.18 -1.50 6.17
CA VAL A 207 21.46 -2.12 7.29
C VAL A 207 20.49 -1.12 7.92
N LEU A 208 20.95 0.11 8.23
CA LEU A 208 20.08 1.18 8.75
C LEU A 208 18.93 1.50 7.77
N MET A 209 19.21 1.61 6.47
CA MET A 209 18.17 1.89 5.47
C MET A 209 17.15 0.75 5.38
N HIS A 210 17.58 -0.50 5.52
CA HIS A 210 16.66 -1.63 5.62
C HIS A 210 15.80 -1.56 6.89
N LEU A 211 16.37 -1.18 8.03
CA LEU A 211 15.62 -0.99 9.27
C LEU A 211 14.57 0.13 9.17
N LEU A 212 14.87 1.18 8.39
CA LEU A 212 13.89 2.23 8.07
C LEU A 212 12.78 1.71 7.17
N TRP A 213 13.13 0.93 6.13
CA TRP A 213 12.13 0.30 5.28
C TRP A 213 11.26 -0.69 6.06
N SER A 214 11.85 -1.52 6.90
CA SER A 214 11.12 -2.53 7.69
C SER A 214 10.32 -1.94 8.85
N GLY A 215 10.47 -0.64 9.15
CA GLY A 215 9.79 0.03 10.27
C GLY A 215 10.31 -0.34 11.65
N GLU A 216 11.45 -1.03 11.74
CA GLU A 216 12.15 -1.28 13.01
C GLU A 216 12.82 -0.03 13.55
N VAL A 217 13.15 0.89 12.64
CA VAL A 217 13.60 2.25 12.92
C VAL A 217 12.71 3.21 12.15
N MET A 218 12.34 4.31 12.77
CA MET A 218 11.48 5.34 12.20
C MET A 218 12.29 6.58 11.82
N ILE A 219 11.81 7.29 10.81
CA ILE A 219 12.30 8.58 10.35
C ILE A 219 11.12 9.39 9.84
N ASP A 220 11.20 10.72 9.86
CA ASP A 220 10.24 11.56 9.17
C ASP A 220 10.51 11.50 7.65
N VAL A 221 9.64 10.81 6.94
CA VAL A 221 9.73 10.65 5.49
C VAL A 221 9.10 11.80 4.70
N THR A 222 8.50 12.78 5.37
CA THR A 222 7.96 13.99 4.73
C THR A 222 9.04 15.06 4.51
N GLU A 223 10.18 14.92 5.21
CA GLU A 223 11.36 15.78 5.07
C GLU A 223 12.49 15.06 4.31
N PRO A 224 13.38 15.76 3.59
CA PRO A 224 14.50 15.16 2.91
C PRO A 224 15.39 14.30 3.84
N ILE A 225 15.62 13.05 3.47
CA ILE A 225 16.50 12.15 4.22
C ILE A 225 17.97 12.56 4.00
N ALA A 226 18.66 12.91 5.08
CA ALA A 226 20.05 13.32 5.12
C ALA A 226 20.75 12.75 6.35
N ASP A 227 22.08 12.87 6.42
CA ASP A 227 22.87 12.39 7.57
C ASP A 227 22.44 13.09 8.90
N ALA A 228 21.91 14.31 8.83
CA ALA A 228 21.39 15.03 9.98
C ALA A 228 19.95 14.60 10.38
N SER A 229 19.27 13.79 9.57
CA SER A 229 17.92 13.34 9.88
C SER A 229 17.88 12.52 11.15
N ARG A 230 16.91 12.81 12.00
CA ARG A 230 16.68 12.08 13.25
C ARG A 230 15.95 10.78 12.97
N VAL A 231 16.38 9.74 13.66
CA VAL A 231 15.79 8.41 13.64
C VAL A 231 15.53 7.93 15.05
N TRP A 232 14.50 7.09 15.22
CA TRP A 232 14.10 6.59 16.53
C TRP A 232 13.49 5.19 16.41
N ARG A 233 13.37 4.49 17.51
CA ARG A 233 12.59 3.25 17.58
C ARG A 233 11.10 3.57 17.69
N PRO A 234 10.23 2.83 16.99
CA PRO A 234 8.80 2.94 17.26
C PRO A 234 8.52 2.67 18.74
N ALA A 235 7.60 3.43 19.34
CA ALA A 235 7.07 3.09 20.65
C ALA A 235 6.51 1.66 20.54
N GLY A 236 6.97 0.75 21.40
CA GLY A 236 6.59 -0.66 21.30
C GLY A 236 5.08 -0.80 21.18
N ARG A 237 4.60 -1.55 20.19
CA ARG A 237 3.24 -2.08 20.27
C ARG A 237 3.23 -2.93 21.54
N VAL A 238 2.48 -2.47 22.54
CA VAL A 238 2.09 -3.35 23.66
C VAL A 238 1.24 -4.43 23.00
N VAL A 239 1.84 -5.61 22.86
CA VAL A 239 1.17 -6.84 22.38
C VAL A 239 0.18 -7.29 23.45
#